data_a7a68014662a490a0a0d083605a122ab
#
_entry.id   a7a68014662a490a0a0d083605a122ab
#
_cell.length_a   1.000
_cell.length_b   1.000
_cell.length_c   1.000
_cell.angle_alpha   90.00
_cell.angle_beta   90.00
_cell.angle_gamma   90.00
#
_symmetry.space_group_name_H-M   'P 1'
#
loop_
_entity.id
_entity.type
_entity.pdbx_description
1 polymer ?
#
loop_
_entity_poly.entity_id
_entity_poly.type
_entity_poly.pdbx_seq_one_letter_code
_entity_poly.pdbx_strand_id
1 'polypeptide(L)'
;MARRSQIEIRERLMQLRQAKLRLEAPTTFSCFLGYVNPKYELEWFHKLIADYCQMLLEGKIKNLMVFVPPQHGKSEIVSRNFPAWALGKNPDLKIAGCSYSADLAEQFSRSIQRTIDSREYQRIFPDTFLAGKNTEIDSRGYLRQVSLFETVGHRGFYKAVGVGGSLTGTPVDIAIIDDPVKDAAEAYSLTYRAKVWDWYNTVLTTRLHNNSRQLFIMTRWHNDDLAGRLLKTEPQEWTVLSIPAICEQEHDGSFHSERKVGDALWPSHHDINKLNKQRERAPREFNALYQQHPVIEGGNIVKRDWFKTISLADFTALRYNEPMHFYLDTAYGKKKPTSDNDPSGILAACRIGKNIYLYNAQRVWKEMPDLLRFLPDYMSAHGATSESKLHVEPKANGESVVQMLREISTLNVKRTPTPTDSKETRLRVVSPRIECGRVYIVQGSWNDDFLDEVCGFPAMPHDEFVDILGYAVNDLYDDDDDIDYDNLSKSMFGL
;
A
#
# COMPACT_ATOMS: atom_id res chain seq x y z
N MET A 1 -7.03 -23.55 -48.55
CA MET A 1 -7.53 -24.73 -47.79
C MET A 1 -6.88 -24.88 -46.43
N ALA A 2 -5.55 -24.89 -46.27
CA ALA A 2 -4.89 -25.10 -44.98
C ALA A 2 -5.27 -24.10 -43.83
N ARG A 3 -5.43 -22.80 -44.13
CA ARG A 3 -5.84 -21.79 -43.14
C ARG A 3 -7.27 -21.96 -42.63
N ARG A 4 -8.21 -22.40 -43.46
CA ARG A 4 -9.59 -22.69 -43.09
C ARG A 4 -9.65 -23.91 -42.13
N SER A 5 -8.93 -24.95 -42.42
CA SER A 5 -8.83 -26.15 -41.61
C SER A 5 -8.20 -25.87 -40.21
N GLN A 6 -7.22 -24.97 -40.10
CA GLN A 6 -6.64 -24.57 -38.83
C GLN A 6 -7.60 -23.74 -37.97
N ILE A 7 -8.44 -22.90 -38.57
CA ILE A 7 -9.46 -22.13 -37.84
C ILE A 7 -10.52 -23.08 -37.26
N GLU A 8 -11.04 -24.00 -38.10
CA GLU A 8 -12.04 -25.01 -37.70
C GLU A 8 -11.53 -25.93 -36.56
N ILE A 9 -10.26 -26.34 -36.64
CA ILE A 9 -9.63 -27.12 -35.55
C ILE A 9 -9.55 -26.31 -34.27
N ARG A 10 -9.13 -25.04 -34.34
CA ARG A 10 -9.07 -24.16 -33.14
C ARG A 10 -10.44 -23.93 -32.52
N GLU A 11 -11.46 -23.67 -33.33
CA GLU A 11 -12.83 -23.50 -32.85
C GLU A 11 -13.35 -24.78 -32.17
N ARG A 12 -13.08 -25.94 -32.77
CA ARG A 12 -13.47 -27.22 -32.20
C ARG A 12 -12.76 -27.51 -30.87
N LEU A 13 -11.47 -27.21 -30.78
CA LEU A 13 -10.71 -27.34 -29.53
C LEU A 13 -11.24 -26.42 -28.45
N MET A 14 -11.58 -25.17 -28.76
CA MET A 14 -12.21 -24.24 -27.83
C MET A 14 -13.57 -24.74 -27.34
N GLN A 15 -14.40 -25.26 -28.24
CA GLN A 15 -15.70 -25.86 -27.87
C GLN A 15 -15.53 -27.06 -26.93
N LEU A 16 -14.60 -27.97 -27.22
CA LEU A 16 -14.32 -29.12 -26.39
C LEU A 16 -13.77 -28.70 -25.02
N ARG A 17 -12.87 -27.72 -24.98
CA ARG A 17 -12.36 -27.14 -23.72
C ARG A 17 -13.49 -26.56 -22.89
N GLN A 18 -14.38 -25.78 -23.47
CA GLN A 18 -15.53 -25.20 -22.78
C GLN A 18 -16.51 -26.26 -22.31
N ALA A 19 -16.75 -27.30 -23.11
CA ALA A 19 -17.58 -28.43 -22.69
C ALA A 19 -17.00 -29.19 -21.49
N LYS A 20 -15.68 -29.43 -21.49
CA LYS A 20 -14.96 -30.02 -20.35
C LYS A 20 -15.08 -29.16 -19.09
N LEU A 21 -14.74 -27.84 -19.21
CA LEU A 21 -14.82 -26.91 -18.11
C LEU A 21 -16.24 -26.85 -17.53
N ARG A 22 -17.28 -26.89 -18.36
CA ARG A 22 -18.67 -26.91 -17.90
C ARG A 22 -19.00 -28.14 -17.03
N LEU A 23 -18.46 -29.30 -17.36
CA LEU A 23 -18.68 -30.53 -16.59
C LEU A 23 -17.97 -30.49 -15.23
N GLU A 24 -16.79 -29.87 -15.16
CA GLU A 24 -15.95 -29.82 -13.97
C GLU A 24 -16.24 -28.60 -13.10
N ALA A 25 -16.77 -27.50 -13.66
CA ALA A 25 -17.03 -26.23 -12.97
C ALA A 25 -17.89 -26.34 -11.69
N PRO A 26 -18.91 -27.20 -11.61
CA PRO A 26 -19.68 -27.36 -10.37
C PRO A 26 -18.86 -27.90 -9.20
N THR A 27 -17.80 -28.68 -9.48
CA THR A 27 -17.02 -29.37 -8.46
C THR A 27 -15.63 -28.78 -8.25
N THR A 28 -15.09 -28.08 -9.23
CA THR A 28 -13.72 -27.57 -9.23
C THR A 28 -13.70 -26.06 -9.48
N PHE A 29 -13.24 -25.30 -8.50
CA PHE A 29 -13.32 -23.83 -8.56
C PHE A 29 -12.44 -23.25 -9.68
N SER A 30 -11.23 -23.79 -9.93
CA SER A 30 -10.40 -23.33 -11.05
C SER A 30 -11.05 -23.59 -12.42
N CYS A 31 -11.82 -24.67 -12.57
CA CYS A 31 -12.62 -24.94 -13.78
C CYS A 31 -13.80 -23.96 -13.91
N PHE A 32 -14.44 -23.60 -12.79
CA PHE A 32 -15.49 -22.57 -12.77
C PHE A 32 -14.97 -21.25 -13.29
N LEU A 33 -13.81 -20.77 -12.79
CA LEU A 33 -13.19 -19.52 -13.26
C LEU A 33 -12.99 -19.51 -14.77
N GLY A 34 -12.44 -20.57 -15.33
CA GLY A 34 -12.23 -20.70 -16.77
C GLY A 34 -13.52 -20.86 -17.59
N TYR A 35 -14.58 -21.38 -16.98
CA TYR A 35 -15.87 -21.56 -17.63
C TYR A 35 -16.68 -20.25 -17.69
N VAL A 36 -16.81 -19.53 -16.57
CA VAL A 36 -17.59 -18.28 -16.51
C VAL A 36 -16.85 -17.09 -17.13
N ASN A 37 -15.52 -17.14 -17.19
CA ASN A 37 -14.71 -16.10 -17.81
C ASN A 37 -13.69 -16.70 -18.80
N PRO A 38 -14.12 -17.11 -20.02
CA PRO A 38 -13.24 -17.78 -21.00
C PRO A 38 -12.06 -16.97 -21.50
N LYS A 39 -12.10 -15.64 -21.30
CA LYS A 39 -11.03 -14.71 -21.70
C LYS A 39 -9.95 -14.55 -20.64
N TYR A 40 -10.22 -14.98 -19.39
CA TYR A 40 -9.26 -14.87 -18.31
C TYR A 40 -8.29 -16.05 -18.34
N GLU A 41 -7.03 -15.74 -18.63
CA GLU A 41 -5.96 -16.73 -18.68
C GLU A 41 -5.51 -17.06 -17.25
N LEU A 42 -5.83 -18.29 -16.80
CA LEU A 42 -5.46 -18.78 -15.49
C LEU A 42 -4.02 -19.30 -15.51
N GLU A 43 -3.13 -18.57 -14.89
CA GLU A 43 -1.77 -19.01 -14.58
C GLU A 43 -1.76 -20.06 -13.46
N TRP A 44 -0.62 -20.69 -13.23
CA TRP A 44 -0.47 -21.71 -12.21
C TRP A 44 -0.83 -21.20 -10.80
N PHE A 45 -0.40 -20.00 -10.43
CA PHE A 45 -0.69 -19.43 -9.12
C PHE A 45 -2.16 -19.03 -8.94
N HIS A 46 -2.88 -18.68 -10.02
CA HIS A 46 -4.32 -18.47 -9.98
C HIS A 46 -5.07 -19.77 -9.64
N LYS A 47 -4.62 -20.89 -10.22
CA LYS A 47 -5.18 -22.21 -9.91
C LYS A 47 -4.88 -22.61 -8.49
N LEU A 48 -3.66 -22.36 -8.01
CA LEU A 48 -3.27 -22.60 -6.63
C LEU A 48 -4.15 -21.81 -5.64
N ILE A 49 -4.38 -20.50 -5.88
CA ILE A 49 -5.32 -19.71 -5.07
C ILE A 49 -6.73 -20.33 -5.10
N ALA A 50 -7.19 -20.72 -6.27
CA ALA A 50 -8.51 -21.37 -6.42
C ALA A 50 -8.60 -22.69 -5.65
N ASP A 51 -7.57 -23.51 -5.66
CA ASP A 51 -7.53 -24.78 -4.92
C ASP A 51 -7.59 -24.54 -3.41
N TYR A 52 -6.86 -23.55 -2.88
CA TYR A 52 -6.95 -23.17 -1.47
C TYR A 52 -8.32 -22.60 -1.08
N CYS A 53 -8.94 -21.78 -1.94
CA CYS A 53 -10.32 -21.33 -1.75
C CYS A 53 -11.31 -22.51 -1.73
N GLN A 54 -11.12 -23.50 -2.59
CA GLN A 54 -11.92 -24.71 -2.60
C GLN A 54 -11.73 -25.51 -1.30
N MET A 55 -10.50 -25.70 -0.83
CA MET A 55 -10.22 -26.37 0.45
C MET A 55 -10.89 -25.63 1.63
N LEU A 56 -10.93 -24.30 1.59
CA LEU A 56 -11.67 -23.49 2.58
C LEU A 56 -13.18 -23.80 2.50
N LEU A 57 -13.79 -23.79 1.31
CA LEU A 57 -15.22 -24.10 1.15
C LEU A 57 -15.58 -25.53 1.56
N GLU A 58 -14.67 -26.49 1.35
CA GLU A 58 -14.84 -27.88 1.76
C GLU A 58 -14.59 -28.11 3.27
N GLY A 59 -14.12 -27.09 4.00
CA GLY A 59 -13.82 -27.16 5.44
C GLY A 59 -12.52 -27.89 5.79
N LYS A 60 -11.65 -28.11 4.82
CA LYS A 60 -10.28 -28.63 5.03
C LYS A 60 -9.36 -27.54 5.63
N ILE A 61 -9.66 -26.29 5.36
CA ILE A 61 -9.01 -25.09 5.91
C ILE A 61 -10.11 -24.27 6.57
N LYS A 62 -9.87 -23.76 7.79
CA LYS A 62 -10.80 -22.92 8.51
C LYS A 62 -10.58 -21.43 8.21
N ASN A 63 -9.34 -20.98 8.30
CA ASN A 63 -8.96 -19.62 8.01
C ASN A 63 -7.80 -19.60 6.99
N LEU A 64 -7.92 -18.81 5.95
CA LEU A 64 -6.95 -18.69 4.88
C LEU A 64 -6.53 -17.24 4.69
N MET A 65 -5.22 -16.97 4.69
CA MET A 65 -4.63 -15.72 4.24
C MET A 65 -3.95 -15.91 2.89
N VAL A 66 -4.21 -15.01 1.94
CA VAL A 66 -3.57 -15.01 0.62
C VAL A 66 -2.88 -13.67 0.39
N PHE A 67 -1.56 -13.68 0.32
CA PHE A 67 -0.72 -12.53 0.03
C PHE A 67 -0.11 -12.69 -1.36
N VAL A 68 -0.53 -11.82 -2.28
CA VAL A 68 -0.11 -11.85 -3.68
C VAL A 68 0.09 -10.40 -4.15
N PRO A 69 1.05 -10.11 -5.01
CA PRO A 69 1.35 -8.76 -5.45
C PRO A 69 0.14 -8.01 -6.02
N PRO A 70 0.18 -6.66 -6.06
CA PRO A 70 -0.85 -5.87 -6.72
C PRO A 70 -1.05 -6.31 -8.18
N GLN A 71 -2.29 -6.24 -8.68
CA GLN A 71 -2.66 -6.56 -10.06
C GLN A 71 -2.32 -8.00 -10.53
N HIS A 72 -2.21 -8.94 -9.59
CA HIS A 72 -2.01 -10.36 -9.91
C HIS A 72 -3.31 -11.18 -9.75
N GLY A 73 -4.47 -10.59 -9.95
CA GLY A 73 -5.75 -11.31 -10.05
C GLY A 73 -6.39 -11.77 -8.74
N LYS A 74 -5.81 -11.44 -7.55
CA LYS A 74 -6.31 -11.90 -6.24
C LYS A 74 -7.80 -11.60 -6.03
N SER A 75 -8.22 -10.34 -6.20
CA SER A 75 -9.62 -9.94 -5.97
C SER A 75 -10.56 -10.48 -7.05
N GLU A 76 -10.08 -10.71 -8.29
CA GLU A 76 -10.86 -11.34 -9.35
C GLU A 76 -11.26 -12.78 -8.97
N ILE A 77 -10.32 -13.54 -8.42
CA ILE A 77 -10.56 -14.92 -7.99
C ILE A 77 -11.40 -14.94 -6.73
N VAL A 78 -10.94 -14.24 -5.67
CA VAL A 78 -11.45 -14.39 -4.31
C VAL A 78 -12.72 -13.57 -4.09
N SER A 79 -12.70 -12.27 -4.40
CA SER A 79 -13.80 -11.37 -4.01
C SER A 79 -14.92 -11.31 -5.04
N ARG A 80 -14.62 -11.61 -6.32
CA ARG A 80 -15.61 -11.54 -7.40
C ARG A 80 -16.20 -12.89 -7.82
N ASN A 81 -15.38 -13.96 -7.85
CA ASN A 81 -15.83 -15.25 -8.37
C ASN A 81 -16.06 -16.30 -7.29
N PHE A 82 -15.24 -16.34 -6.23
CA PHE A 82 -15.40 -17.34 -5.18
C PHE A 82 -16.77 -17.29 -4.48
N PRO A 83 -17.34 -16.10 -4.13
CA PRO A 83 -18.68 -16.05 -3.51
C PRO A 83 -19.78 -16.58 -4.43
N ALA A 84 -19.70 -16.29 -5.74
CA ALA A 84 -20.66 -16.83 -6.70
C ALA A 84 -20.61 -18.37 -6.75
N TRP A 85 -19.40 -18.93 -6.82
CA TRP A 85 -19.22 -20.39 -6.83
C TRP A 85 -19.66 -21.02 -5.50
N ALA A 86 -19.32 -20.41 -4.37
CA ALA A 86 -19.72 -20.89 -3.04
C ALA A 86 -21.24 -20.94 -2.88
N LEU A 87 -21.95 -19.89 -3.31
CA LEU A 87 -23.41 -19.85 -3.33
C LEU A 87 -24.01 -20.87 -4.30
N GLY A 88 -23.36 -21.14 -5.44
CA GLY A 88 -23.77 -22.19 -6.35
C GLY A 88 -23.64 -23.59 -5.75
N LYS A 89 -22.61 -23.82 -4.93
CA LYS A 89 -22.40 -25.08 -4.20
C LYS A 89 -23.37 -25.25 -3.03
N ASN A 90 -23.65 -24.18 -2.33
CA ASN A 90 -24.60 -24.15 -1.22
C ASN A 90 -25.31 -22.78 -1.17
N PRO A 91 -26.52 -22.69 -1.71
CA PRO A 91 -27.26 -21.44 -1.78
C PRO A 91 -27.80 -20.93 -0.42
N ASP A 92 -27.59 -21.66 0.67
CA ASP A 92 -27.93 -21.24 2.03
C ASP A 92 -26.78 -20.53 2.76
N LEU A 93 -25.59 -20.41 2.14
CA LEU A 93 -24.43 -19.77 2.74
C LEU A 93 -24.64 -18.26 2.95
N LYS A 94 -24.20 -17.78 4.11
CA LYS A 94 -24.23 -16.38 4.53
C LYS A 94 -22.83 -15.80 4.41
N ILE A 95 -22.60 -15.01 3.37
CA ILE A 95 -21.28 -14.49 3.02
C ILE A 95 -21.22 -12.98 3.31
N ALA A 96 -20.20 -12.54 4.05
CA ALA A 96 -19.84 -11.15 4.20
C ALA A 96 -18.58 -10.84 3.39
N GLY A 97 -18.67 -9.87 2.47
CA GLY A 97 -17.53 -9.33 1.73
C GLY A 97 -17.12 -7.96 2.29
N CYS A 98 -15.94 -7.90 2.88
CA CYS A 98 -15.42 -6.73 3.58
C CYS A 98 -14.24 -6.12 2.83
N SER A 99 -14.16 -4.79 2.75
CA SER A 99 -13.02 -4.08 2.15
C SER A 99 -12.78 -2.74 2.87
N TYR A 100 -11.72 -1.99 2.51
CA TYR A 100 -11.45 -0.69 3.12
C TYR A 100 -12.62 0.31 2.98
N SER A 101 -13.45 0.19 1.94
CA SER A 101 -14.64 1.02 1.76
C SER A 101 -15.87 0.22 1.38
N ALA A 102 -17.05 0.75 1.68
CA ALA A 102 -18.33 0.19 1.25
C ALA A 102 -18.44 0.16 -0.29
N ASP A 103 -17.98 1.22 -0.98
CA ASP A 103 -18.05 1.33 -2.43
C ASP A 103 -17.28 0.19 -3.13
N LEU A 104 -16.09 -0.18 -2.66
CA LEU A 104 -15.33 -1.29 -3.22
C LEU A 104 -16.02 -2.63 -2.93
N ALA A 105 -16.49 -2.85 -1.72
CA ALA A 105 -17.23 -4.05 -1.36
C ALA A 105 -18.52 -4.21 -2.22
N GLU A 106 -19.19 -3.11 -2.52
CA GLU A 106 -20.36 -3.09 -3.41
C GLU A 106 -20.00 -3.33 -4.89
N GLN A 107 -18.82 -2.90 -5.35
CA GLN A 107 -18.34 -3.25 -6.69
C GLN A 107 -18.15 -4.77 -6.82
N PHE A 108 -17.62 -5.42 -5.80
CA PHE A 108 -17.53 -6.89 -5.75
C PHE A 108 -18.92 -7.52 -5.78
N SER A 109 -19.86 -7.03 -4.98
CA SER A 109 -21.25 -7.49 -4.99
C SER A 109 -21.89 -7.41 -6.37
N ARG A 110 -21.73 -6.27 -7.07
CA ARG A 110 -22.20 -6.12 -8.47
C ARG A 110 -21.61 -7.16 -9.41
N SER A 111 -20.32 -7.47 -9.23
CA SER A 111 -19.65 -8.48 -10.05
C SER A 111 -20.21 -9.88 -9.77
N ILE A 112 -20.39 -10.24 -8.51
CA ILE A 112 -20.97 -11.52 -8.08
C ILE A 112 -22.37 -11.68 -8.66
N GLN A 113 -23.24 -10.67 -8.54
CA GLN A 113 -24.59 -10.68 -9.09
C GLN A 113 -24.59 -10.89 -10.61
N ARG A 114 -23.67 -10.22 -11.35
CA ARG A 114 -23.52 -10.43 -12.81
C ARG A 114 -23.10 -11.84 -13.15
N THR A 115 -22.21 -12.44 -12.37
CA THR A 115 -21.79 -13.84 -12.56
C THR A 115 -22.96 -14.78 -12.33
N ILE A 116 -23.73 -14.60 -11.24
CA ILE A 116 -24.91 -15.44 -10.95
C ILE A 116 -25.99 -15.29 -12.02
N ASP A 117 -26.19 -14.10 -12.58
CA ASP A 117 -27.15 -13.86 -13.67
C ASP A 117 -26.69 -14.38 -15.03
N SER A 118 -25.43 -14.80 -15.18
CA SER A 118 -24.90 -15.24 -16.48
C SER A 118 -25.51 -16.56 -16.91
N ARG A 119 -25.65 -16.76 -18.23
CA ARG A 119 -26.15 -18.02 -18.81
C ARG A 119 -25.24 -19.20 -18.46
N GLU A 120 -23.95 -18.95 -18.39
CA GLU A 120 -22.92 -19.93 -18.02
C GLU A 120 -23.16 -20.42 -16.60
N TYR A 121 -23.36 -19.52 -15.65
CA TYR A 121 -23.62 -19.86 -14.26
C TYR A 121 -24.92 -20.63 -14.10
N GLN A 122 -26.03 -20.17 -14.68
CA GLN A 122 -27.35 -20.77 -14.59
C GLN A 122 -27.39 -22.17 -15.21
N ARG A 123 -26.48 -22.48 -16.16
CA ARG A 123 -26.38 -23.85 -16.73
C ARG A 123 -25.74 -24.87 -15.79
N ILE A 124 -24.94 -24.41 -14.82
CA ILE A 124 -24.24 -25.29 -13.88
C ILE A 124 -24.83 -25.26 -12.47
N PHE A 125 -25.52 -24.18 -12.11
CA PHE A 125 -26.20 -23.96 -10.83
C PHE A 125 -27.63 -23.44 -11.03
N PRO A 126 -28.53 -24.23 -11.62
CA PRO A 126 -29.88 -23.78 -11.99
C PRO A 126 -30.75 -23.43 -10.77
N ASP A 127 -30.46 -24.00 -9.60
CA ASP A 127 -31.22 -23.77 -8.38
C ASP A 127 -30.77 -22.48 -7.62
N THR A 128 -29.67 -21.89 -8.04
CA THR A 128 -29.15 -20.65 -7.42
C THR A 128 -29.38 -19.43 -8.32
N PHE A 129 -30.35 -18.60 -7.95
CA PHE A 129 -30.68 -17.39 -8.69
C PHE A 129 -31.07 -16.24 -7.76
N LEU A 130 -31.08 -15.03 -8.28
CA LEU A 130 -31.40 -13.80 -7.55
C LEU A 130 -32.77 -13.27 -7.96
N ALA A 131 -33.36 -12.40 -7.13
CA ALA A 131 -34.56 -11.65 -7.46
C ALA A 131 -34.41 -10.84 -8.76
N GLY A 132 -35.54 -10.35 -9.31
CA GLY A 132 -35.55 -9.60 -10.58
C GLY A 132 -34.65 -8.34 -10.54
N LYS A 133 -33.97 -8.05 -11.65
CA LYS A 133 -32.96 -6.96 -11.74
C LYS A 133 -33.49 -5.55 -11.43
N ASN A 134 -34.79 -5.32 -11.57
CA ASN A 134 -35.39 -4.00 -11.46
C ASN A 134 -36.24 -3.81 -10.17
N THR A 135 -36.15 -4.77 -9.25
CA THR A 135 -36.88 -4.73 -7.98
C THR A 135 -35.92 -4.94 -6.83
N GLU A 136 -35.87 -4.02 -5.87
CA GLU A 136 -35.10 -4.17 -4.65
C GLU A 136 -35.55 -5.37 -3.83
N ILE A 137 -36.86 -5.62 -3.83
CA ILE A 137 -37.51 -6.76 -3.19
C ILE A 137 -38.45 -7.39 -4.22
N ASP A 138 -38.33 -8.70 -4.45
CA ASP A 138 -39.28 -9.39 -5.33
C ASP A 138 -40.60 -9.65 -4.64
N SER A 139 -41.64 -10.14 -5.40
CA SER A 139 -42.97 -10.43 -4.88
C SER A 139 -43.00 -11.49 -3.76
N ARG A 140 -41.90 -12.21 -3.55
CA ARG A 140 -41.71 -13.22 -2.48
C ARG A 140 -40.93 -12.66 -1.29
N GLY A 141 -40.52 -11.37 -1.32
CA GLY A 141 -39.82 -10.70 -0.24
C GLY A 141 -38.28 -10.81 -0.24
N TYR A 142 -37.67 -11.37 -1.30
CA TYR A 142 -36.19 -11.49 -1.40
C TYR A 142 -35.53 -10.18 -1.82
N LEU A 143 -34.49 -9.78 -1.07
CA LEU A 143 -33.74 -8.56 -1.32
C LEU A 143 -32.75 -8.73 -2.49
N ARG A 144 -32.64 -7.65 -3.29
CA ARG A 144 -31.58 -7.54 -4.29
C ARG A 144 -31.08 -6.09 -4.40
N GLN A 145 -30.14 -5.77 -3.54
CA GLN A 145 -29.42 -4.50 -3.52
C GLN A 145 -27.94 -4.75 -3.74
N VAL A 146 -27.17 -3.69 -4.01
CA VAL A 146 -25.70 -3.83 -4.13
C VAL A 146 -25.03 -4.09 -2.79
N SER A 147 -25.58 -3.56 -1.71
CA SER A 147 -25.07 -3.78 -0.34
C SER A 147 -25.48 -5.14 0.24
N LEU A 148 -26.61 -5.69 -0.23
CA LEU A 148 -27.13 -6.98 0.25
C LEU A 148 -28.00 -7.62 -0.83
N PHE A 149 -27.74 -8.87 -1.18
CA PHE A 149 -28.64 -9.67 -1.98
C PHE A 149 -28.83 -11.07 -1.38
N GLU A 150 -29.98 -11.67 -1.63
CA GLU A 150 -30.39 -12.98 -1.13
C GLU A 150 -30.60 -13.95 -2.28
N THR A 151 -30.33 -15.24 -2.00
CA THR A 151 -30.61 -16.34 -2.92
C THR A 151 -32.09 -16.74 -2.82
N VAL A 152 -32.80 -16.72 -3.94
CA VAL A 152 -34.23 -16.97 -3.98
C VAL A 152 -34.54 -18.44 -3.65
N GLY A 153 -35.48 -18.66 -2.74
CA GLY A 153 -35.86 -20.01 -2.27
C GLY A 153 -34.94 -20.58 -1.18
N HIS A 154 -33.90 -19.85 -0.79
CA HIS A 154 -32.88 -20.26 0.17
C HIS A 154 -32.69 -19.21 1.27
N ARG A 155 -31.81 -19.50 2.24
CA ARG A 155 -31.49 -18.61 3.37
C ARG A 155 -30.16 -17.86 3.18
N GLY A 156 -29.47 -18.11 2.08
CA GLY A 156 -28.18 -17.52 1.82
C GLY A 156 -28.26 -16.09 1.34
N PHE A 157 -27.19 -15.36 1.58
CA PHE A 157 -27.04 -13.99 1.15
C PHE A 157 -25.56 -13.62 0.96
N TYR A 158 -25.34 -12.52 0.27
CA TYR A 158 -24.06 -11.80 0.26
C TYR A 158 -24.26 -10.39 0.77
N LYS A 159 -23.47 -9.97 1.77
CA LYS A 159 -23.50 -8.63 2.35
C LYS A 159 -22.16 -7.94 2.14
N ALA A 160 -22.18 -6.79 1.45
CA ALA A 160 -21.03 -5.94 1.23
C ALA A 160 -20.83 -4.95 2.38
N VAL A 161 -19.62 -4.86 2.94
CA VAL A 161 -19.33 -4.03 4.12
C VAL A 161 -17.98 -3.34 3.99
N GLY A 162 -17.92 -2.04 4.27
CA GLY A 162 -16.65 -1.32 4.45
C GLY A 162 -16.12 -1.50 5.87
N VAL A 163 -14.79 -1.39 6.07
CA VAL A 163 -14.16 -1.33 7.41
C VAL A 163 -14.79 -0.18 8.23
N GLY A 164 -15.21 -0.50 9.45
CA GLY A 164 -16.00 0.41 10.30
C GLY A 164 -17.51 0.35 10.05
N GLY A 165 -17.97 -0.36 9.01
CA GLY A 165 -19.38 -0.61 8.75
C GLY A 165 -19.98 -1.68 9.65
N SER A 166 -21.33 -1.71 9.74
CA SER A 166 -22.06 -2.62 10.64
C SER A 166 -22.39 -3.95 9.99
N LEU A 167 -22.18 -5.03 10.76
CA LEU A 167 -22.69 -6.39 10.49
C LEU A 167 -23.73 -6.82 11.54
N THR A 168 -24.31 -5.88 12.27
CA THR A 168 -25.20 -6.16 13.41
C THR A 168 -26.36 -7.07 13.02
N GLY A 169 -26.63 -8.11 13.83
CA GLY A 169 -27.72 -9.05 13.64
C GLY A 169 -27.55 -10.04 12.46
N THR A 170 -26.41 -10.04 11.79
CA THR A 170 -26.16 -10.86 10.59
C THR A 170 -25.15 -11.96 10.92
N PRO A 171 -25.58 -13.24 11.09
CA PRO A 171 -24.63 -14.35 11.23
C PRO A 171 -23.87 -14.57 9.90
N VAL A 172 -22.60 -14.98 9.97
CA VAL A 172 -21.73 -15.14 8.80
C VAL A 172 -21.12 -16.54 8.79
N ASP A 173 -21.30 -17.27 7.70
CA ASP A 173 -20.67 -18.57 7.46
C ASP A 173 -19.27 -18.40 6.84
N ILE A 174 -19.12 -17.44 5.92
CA ILE A 174 -17.85 -17.11 5.28
C ILE A 174 -17.63 -15.59 5.31
N ALA A 175 -16.56 -15.16 5.97
CA ALA A 175 -16.10 -13.77 5.94
C ALA A 175 -14.94 -13.65 4.94
N ILE A 176 -15.09 -12.77 3.94
CA ILE A 176 -14.05 -12.44 2.96
C ILE A 176 -13.60 -11.02 3.26
N ILE A 177 -12.30 -10.85 3.55
CA ILE A 177 -11.68 -9.54 3.83
C ILE A 177 -10.70 -9.26 2.71
N ASP A 178 -10.99 -8.26 1.88
CA ASP A 178 -10.18 -7.87 0.74
C ASP A 178 -9.63 -6.46 0.93
N ASP A 179 -8.30 -6.35 1.06
CA ASP A 179 -7.56 -5.10 1.22
C ASP A 179 -8.25 -4.15 2.22
N PRO A 180 -8.19 -4.40 3.56
CA PRO A 180 -8.88 -3.60 4.58
C PRO A 180 -8.25 -2.22 4.81
N VAL A 181 -7.16 -1.91 4.11
CA VAL A 181 -6.41 -0.65 4.14
C VAL A 181 -6.27 -0.16 2.70
N LYS A 182 -6.60 1.12 2.47
CA LYS A 182 -6.66 1.70 1.14
C LYS A 182 -5.28 1.99 0.54
N ASP A 183 -4.43 2.66 1.30
CA ASP A 183 -3.18 3.25 0.81
C ASP A 183 -2.10 3.30 1.90
N ALA A 184 -0.92 3.83 1.54
CA ALA A 184 0.21 3.97 2.43
C ALA A 184 -0.09 4.86 3.65
N ALA A 185 -0.85 5.95 3.49
CA ALA A 185 -1.16 6.87 4.57
C ALA A 185 -1.99 6.18 5.67
N GLU A 186 -3.02 5.41 5.28
CA GLU A 186 -3.79 4.59 6.21
C GLU A 186 -2.94 3.46 6.82
N ALA A 187 -2.12 2.80 6.01
CA ALA A 187 -1.28 1.67 6.46
C ALA A 187 -0.25 2.08 7.53
N TYR A 188 0.35 3.25 7.38
CA TYR A 188 1.33 3.77 8.35
C TYR A 188 0.69 4.51 9.53
N SER A 189 -0.61 4.82 9.48
CA SER A 189 -1.34 5.42 10.60
C SER A 189 -1.61 4.41 11.71
N LEU A 190 -1.01 4.61 12.88
CA LEU A 190 -1.29 3.78 14.08
C LEU A 190 -2.78 3.79 14.45
N THR A 191 -3.41 4.97 14.37
CA THR A 191 -4.84 5.14 14.67
C THR A 191 -5.71 4.34 13.70
N TYR A 192 -5.37 4.35 12.40
CA TYR A 192 -6.14 3.59 11.41
C TYR A 192 -5.95 2.07 11.59
N ARG A 193 -4.71 1.60 11.82
CA ARG A 193 -4.45 0.19 12.13
C ARG A 193 -5.22 -0.28 13.38
N ALA A 194 -5.26 0.56 14.44
CA ALA A 194 -6.07 0.29 15.62
C ALA A 194 -7.57 0.23 15.28
N LYS A 195 -8.09 1.16 14.48
CA LYS A 195 -9.49 1.16 14.03
C LYS A 195 -9.84 -0.12 13.26
N VAL A 196 -8.98 -0.59 12.36
CA VAL A 196 -9.19 -1.85 11.60
C VAL A 196 -9.20 -3.05 12.55
N TRP A 197 -8.28 -3.08 13.51
CA TRP A 197 -8.19 -4.12 14.53
C TRP A 197 -9.43 -4.16 15.44
N ASP A 198 -9.88 -3.01 15.91
CA ASP A 198 -11.07 -2.89 16.77
C ASP A 198 -12.33 -3.32 16.02
N TRP A 199 -12.49 -2.87 14.77
CA TRP A 199 -13.60 -3.30 13.92
C TRP A 199 -13.60 -4.81 13.68
N TYR A 200 -12.45 -5.40 13.40
CA TYR A 200 -12.32 -6.85 13.25
C TYR A 200 -12.80 -7.57 14.52
N ASN A 201 -12.31 -7.18 15.69
CA ASN A 201 -12.62 -7.85 16.97
C ASN A 201 -14.05 -7.58 17.47
N THR A 202 -14.57 -6.37 17.27
CA THR A 202 -15.85 -5.98 17.87
C THR A 202 -17.05 -6.13 16.93
N VAL A 203 -16.81 -6.10 15.61
CA VAL A 203 -17.88 -6.19 14.61
C VAL A 203 -17.84 -7.52 13.88
N LEU A 204 -16.73 -7.87 13.22
CA LEU A 204 -16.67 -9.04 12.36
C LEU A 204 -16.69 -10.35 13.16
N THR A 205 -15.76 -10.52 14.10
CA THR A 205 -15.64 -11.78 14.87
C THR A 205 -16.89 -12.11 15.68
N THR A 206 -17.63 -11.09 16.15
CA THR A 206 -18.90 -11.28 16.86
C THR A 206 -20.04 -11.84 15.99
N ARG A 207 -19.84 -11.95 14.69
CA ARG A 207 -20.79 -12.54 13.71
C ARG A 207 -20.39 -13.92 13.27
N LEU A 208 -19.20 -14.36 13.63
CA LEU A 208 -18.68 -15.68 13.32
C LEU A 208 -19.12 -16.68 14.38
N HIS A 209 -19.40 -17.89 13.95
CA HIS A 209 -19.69 -19.06 14.79
C HIS A 209 -18.62 -20.15 14.59
N ASN A 210 -18.69 -21.24 15.36
CA ASN A 210 -17.65 -22.27 15.35
C ASN A 210 -17.31 -22.86 13.98
N ASN A 211 -18.30 -22.91 13.08
CA ASN A 211 -18.15 -23.44 11.72
C ASN A 211 -17.89 -22.34 10.68
N SER A 212 -17.81 -21.09 11.08
CA SER A 212 -17.48 -19.97 10.18
C SER A 212 -16.05 -20.10 9.68
N ARG A 213 -15.82 -19.62 8.48
CA ARG A 213 -14.53 -19.61 7.79
C ARG A 213 -14.15 -18.20 7.42
N GLN A 214 -12.86 -17.90 7.43
CA GLN A 214 -12.36 -16.60 7.06
C GLN A 214 -11.39 -16.72 5.89
N LEU A 215 -11.59 -15.88 4.88
CA LEU A 215 -10.73 -15.73 3.72
C LEU A 215 -10.21 -14.30 3.66
N PHE A 216 -8.94 -14.13 3.92
CA PHE A 216 -8.30 -12.85 4.02
C PHE A 216 -7.31 -12.67 2.88
N ILE A 217 -7.51 -11.67 2.05
CA ILE A 217 -6.58 -11.30 0.98
C ILE A 217 -6.17 -9.85 1.12
N MET A 218 -4.88 -9.58 1.01
CA MET A 218 -4.37 -8.22 1.02
C MET A 218 -2.98 -8.14 0.39
N THR A 219 -2.59 -6.92 0.07
CA THR A 219 -1.19 -6.55 -0.07
C THR A 219 -0.65 -6.13 1.29
N ARG A 220 0.54 -6.62 1.66
CA ARG A 220 1.16 -6.33 2.96
C ARG A 220 1.84 -4.96 2.91
N TRP A 221 1.33 -3.99 3.66
CA TRP A 221 1.93 -2.66 3.75
C TRP A 221 2.84 -2.51 4.97
N HIS A 222 2.46 -3.14 6.06
CA HIS A 222 3.07 -2.91 7.36
C HIS A 222 3.09 -4.19 8.17
N ASN A 223 4.12 -4.37 8.99
CA ASN A 223 4.22 -5.59 9.81
C ASN A 223 3.14 -5.67 10.91
N ASP A 224 2.69 -4.51 11.44
CA ASP A 224 1.58 -4.40 12.40
C ASP A 224 0.23 -4.13 11.70
N ASP A 225 0.02 -4.63 10.47
CA ASP A 225 -1.29 -4.65 9.83
C ASP A 225 -2.21 -5.72 10.44
N LEU A 226 -3.47 -5.78 10.01
CA LEU A 226 -4.42 -6.77 10.56
C LEU A 226 -3.89 -8.20 10.44
N ALA A 227 -3.31 -8.57 9.30
CA ALA A 227 -2.73 -9.89 9.09
C ALA A 227 -1.54 -10.15 10.04
N GLY A 228 -0.64 -9.16 10.19
CA GLY A 228 0.50 -9.27 11.10
C GLY A 228 0.08 -9.46 12.56
N ARG A 229 -0.95 -8.74 13.00
CA ARG A 229 -1.51 -8.91 14.36
C ARG A 229 -2.11 -10.29 14.55
N LEU A 230 -2.91 -10.77 13.59
CA LEU A 230 -3.50 -12.11 13.65
C LEU A 230 -2.44 -13.21 13.65
N LEU A 231 -1.43 -13.12 12.79
CA LEU A 231 -0.33 -14.08 12.75
C LEU A 231 0.55 -14.06 14.00
N LYS A 232 0.60 -12.93 14.73
CA LYS A 232 1.31 -12.82 16.01
C LYS A 232 0.51 -13.40 17.17
N THR A 233 -0.82 -13.24 17.17
CA THR A 233 -1.69 -13.66 18.29
C THR A 233 -2.18 -15.10 18.15
N GLU A 234 -2.45 -15.56 16.95
CA GLU A 234 -3.07 -16.86 16.67
C GLU A 234 -2.50 -17.55 15.40
N PRO A 235 -1.16 -17.71 15.30
CA PRO A 235 -0.51 -18.22 14.07
C PRO A 235 -1.01 -19.59 13.64
N GLN A 236 -1.43 -20.44 14.59
CA GLN A 236 -1.87 -21.82 14.32
C GLN A 236 -3.27 -21.89 13.71
N GLU A 237 -4.05 -20.82 13.82
CA GLU A 237 -5.43 -20.80 13.29
C GLU A 237 -5.48 -20.45 11.79
N TRP A 238 -4.36 -20.02 11.19
CA TRP A 238 -4.30 -19.49 9.84
C TRP A 238 -3.42 -20.33 8.91
N THR A 239 -3.99 -20.72 7.78
CA THR A 239 -3.20 -21.20 6.64
C THR A 239 -2.79 -19.99 5.81
N VAL A 240 -1.48 -19.84 5.55
CA VAL A 240 -0.94 -18.67 4.84
C VAL A 240 -0.41 -19.10 3.47
N LEU A 241 -0.95 -18.48 2.42
CA LEU A 241 -0.47 -18.56 1.05
C LEU A 241 0.18 -17.24 0.68
N SER A 242 1.51 -17.17 0.70
CA SER A 242 2.29 -15.97 0.36
C SER A 242 3.12 -16.22 -0.90
N ILE A 243 2.88 -15.43 -1.96
CA ILE A 243 3.53 -15.64 -3.26
C ILE A 243 4.20 -14.32 -3.68
N PRO A 244 5.55 -14.24 -3.70
CA PRO A 244 6.29 -13.05 -4.08
C PRO A 244 6.26 -12.82 -5.60
N ALA A 245 6.37 -11.53 -6.01
CA ALA A 245 6.43 -11.15 -7.42
C ALA A 245 7.67 -11.67 -8.14
N ILE A 246 8.81 -11.68 -7.44
CA ILE A 246 10.07 -12.26 -7.92
C ILE A 246 10.39 -13.44 -7.02
N CYS A 247 10.72 -14.58 -7.62
CA CYS A 247 11.09 -15.78 -6.88
C CYS A 247 12.40 -15.57 -6.12
N GLU A 248 12.40 -15.78 -4.80
CA GLU A 248 13.56 -15.55 -3.92
C GLU A 248 14.28 -16.84 -3.54
N GLN A 249 13.57 -17.98 -3.54
CA GLN A 249 14.12 -19.27 -3.14
C GLN A 249 13.65 -20.37 -4.09
N GLU A 250 14.57 -21.23 -4.50
CA GLU A 250 14.21 -22.50 -5.16
C GLU A 250 13.54 -23.38 -4.11
N HIS A 251 12.34 -23.85 -4.39
CA HIS A 251 11.52 -24.65 -3.48
C HIS A 251 11.23 -23.93 -2.15
N ASP A 252 10.40 -22.89 -2.20
CA ASP A 252 9.94 -22.19 -0.99
C ASP A 252 9.03 -23.05 -0.07
N GLY A 253 9.17 -24.36 -0.14
CA GLY A 253 8.59 -25.37 0.76
C GLY A 253 7.07 -25.50 0.75
N SER A 254 6.35 -24.50 0.30
CA SER A 254 4.89 -24.45 0.31
C SER A 254 4.26 -24.56 -1.07
N PHE A 255 5.02 -24.32 -2.16
CA PHE A 255 4.48 -24.29 -3.53
C PHE A 255 5.35 -25.09 -4.49
N HIS A 256 4.77 -26.02 -5.20
CA HIS A 256 5.36 -26.65 -6.37
C HIS A 256 5.42 -25.66 -7.54
N SER A 257 6.22 -24.59 -7.38
CA SER A 257 6.47 -23.67 -8.47
C SER A 257 7.72 -24.12 -9.21
N GLU A 258 7.65 -24.20 -10.54
CA GLU A 258 8.80 -24.46 -11.39
C GLU A 258 9.68 -23.21 -11.59
N ARG A 259 9.35 -22.11 -10.88
CA ARG A 259 10.11 -20.84 -10.97
C ARG A 259 11.52 -21.03 -10.40
N LYS A 260 12.48 -20.43 -11.10
CA LYS A 260 13.84 -20.26 -10.62
C LYS A 260 13.97 -18.96 -9.86
N VAL A 261 14.98 -18.88 -8.99
CA VAL A 261 15.31 -17.61 -8.31
C VAL A 261 15.51 -16.50 -9.34
N GLY A 262 14.84 -15.38 -9.14
CA GLY A 262 14.82 -14.25 -10.06
C GLY A 262 13.69 -14.26 -11.09
N ASP A 263 12.91 -15.33 -11.22
CA ASP A 263 11.79 -15.39 -12.16
C ASP A 263 10.60 -14.54 -11.66
N ALA A 264 9.98 -13.81 -12.60
CA ALA A 264 8.73 -13.10 -12.33
C ALA A 264 7.55 -14.06 -12.13
N LEU A 265 6.58 -13.67 -11.28
CA LEU A 265 5.39 -14.47 -11.01
C LEU A 265 4.46 -14.57 -12.23
N TRP A 266 4.31 -13.45 -12.93
CA TRP A 266 3.45 -13.36 -14.12
C TRP A 266 4.16 -12.62 -15.26
N PRO A 267 5.10 -13.28 -15.97
CA PRO A 267 5.98 -12.62 -16.94
C PRO A 267 5.24 -11.92 -18.09
N SER A 268 4.07 -12.45 -18.51
CA SER A 268 3.27 -11.86 -19.59
C SER A 268 2.59 -10.53 -19.22
N HIS A 269 2.40 -10.24 -17.92
CA HIS A 269 1.78 -9.01 -17.41
C HIS A 269 2.76 -8.11 -16.68
N HIS A 270 3.67 -8.71 -15.92
CA HIS A 270 4.68 -8.04 -15.10
C HIS A 270 6.03 -8.70 -15.33
N ASP A 271 6.71 -8.32 -16.41
CA ASP A 271 8.03 -8.86 -16.72
C ASP A 271 9.08 -8.42 -15.69
N ILE A 272 10.19 -9.15 -15.66
CA ILE A 272 11.26 -8.92 -14.67
C ILE A 272 11.88 -7.52 -14.76
N ASN A 273 11.94 -6.93 -15.97
CA ASN A 273 12.50 -5.59 -16.14
C ASN A 273 11.60 -4.53 -15.50
N LYS A 274 10.26 -4.66 -15.66
CA LYS A 274 9.28 -3.79 -15.02
C LYS A 274 9.35 -3.92 -13.49
N LEU A 275 9.43 -5.15 -12.99
CA LEU A 275 9.56 -5.42 -11.55
C LEU A 275 10.86 -4.87 -10.98
N ASN A 276 11.99 -5.03 -11.66
CA ASN A 276 13.27 -4.49 -11.22
C ASN A 276 13.28 -2.95 -11.20
N LYS A 277 12.71 -2.29 -12.23
CA LYS A 277 12.54 -0.83 -12.22
C LYS A 277 11.69 -0.36 -11.04
N GLN A 278 10.62 -1.08 -10.71
CA GLN A 278 9.79 -0.77 -9.54
C GLN A 278 10.57 -0.96 -8.24
N ARG A 279 11.36 -2.03 -8.14
CA ARG A 279 12.25 -2.29 -6.98
C ARG A 279 13.31 -1.21 -6.80
N GLU A 280 13.93 -0.76 -7.90
CA GLU A 280 14.92 0.33 -7.86
C GLU A 280 14.31 1.69 -7.48
N ARG A 281 13.05 1.93 -7.89
CA ARG A 281 12.34 3.18 -7.63
C ARG A 281 11.87 3.28 -6.18
N ALA A 282 11.36 2.20 -5.60
CA ALA A 282 10.76 2.16 -4.27
C ALA A 282 11.04 0.79 -3.60
N PRO A 283 12.29 0.54 -3.13
CA PRO A 283 12.70 -0.78 -2.63
C PRO A 283 11.86 -1.26 -1.46
N ARG A 284 11.51 -0.37 -0.55
CA ARG A 284 10.75 -0.69 0.65
C ARG A 284 9.31 -1.11 0.32
N GLU A 285 8.61 -0.30 -0.46
CA GLU A 285 7.25 -0.58 -0.94
C GLU A 285 7.25 -1.84 -1.80
N PHE A 286 8.30 -2.03 -2.61
CA PHE A 286 8.45 -3.26 -3.38
C PHE A 286 8.58 -4.49 -2.47
N ASN A 287 9.42 -4.44 -1.46
CA ASN A 287 9.56 -5.53 -0.50
C ASN A 287 8.24 -5.81 0.24
N ALA A 288 7.53 -4.77 0.66
CA ALA A 288 6.25 -4.91 1.33
C ALA A 288 5.16 -5.47 0.40
N LEU A 289 4.86 -4.79 -0.71
CA LEU A 289 3.70 -5.05 -1.55
C LEU A 289 3.93 -6.17 -2.57
N TYR A 290 5.16 -6.24 -3.14
CA TYR A 290 5.47 -7.19 -4.21
C TYR A 290 6.14 -8.48 -3.69
N GLN A 291 6.99 -8.37 -2.65
CA GLN A 291 7.64 -9.55 -2.05
C GLN A 291 6.93 -10.06 -0.78
N GLN A 292 5.89 -9.38 -0.31
CA GLN A 292 5.11 -9.71 0.89
C GLN A 292 5.93 -9.67 2.20
N HIS A 293 7.04 -8.91 2.20
CA HIS A 293 7.92 -8.71 3.36
C HIS A 293 7.80 -7.27 3.89
N PRO A 294 6.72 -6.94 4.64
CA PRO A 294 6.57 -5.63 5.24
C PRO A 294 7.65 -5.40 6.30
N VAL A 295 8.08 -4.15 6.44
CA VAL A 295 9.13 -3.77 7.40
C VAL A 295 8.65 -3.99 8.84
N ILE A 296 9.53 -4.50 9.70
CA ILE A 296 9.29 -4.70 11.12
C ILE A 296 9.30 -3.35 11.84
N GLU A 297 8.29 -3.05 12.66
CA GLU A 297 8.32 -1.92 13.61
C GLU A 297 9.41 -2.17 14.66
N GLY A 298 10.33 -1.23 14.77
CA GLY A 298 11.51 -1.31 15.68
C GLY A 298 12.84 -1.20 14.93
N GLY A 299 12.84 -1.29 13.60
CA GLY A 299 13.95 -0.82 12.77
C GLY A 299 13.82 0.68 12.51
N ASN A 300 14.92 1.42 12.54
CA ASN A 300 14.97 2.82 12.18
C ASN A 300 14.31 3.04 10.81
N ILE A 301 13.50 4.08 10.67
CA ILE A 301 12.82 4.42 9.39
C ILE A 301 13.84 4.63 8.29
N VAL A 302 15.00 5.14 8.68
CA VAL A 302 16.16 5.39 7.82
C VAL A 302 17.38 4.75 8.47
N LYS A 303 18.23 4.11 7.68
CA LYS A 303 19.49 3.49 8.15
C LYS A 303 20.69 4.35 7.77
N ARG A 304 21.70 4.36 8.64
CA ARG A 304 22.92 5.13 8.44
C ARG A 304 23.66 4.73 7.14
N ASP A 305 23.68 3.47 6.79
CA ASP A 305 24.32 2.91 5.59
C ASP A 305 23.61 3.25 4.27
N TRP A 306 22.41 3.78 4.32
CA TRP A 306 21.71 4.27 3.13
C TRP A 306 22.23 5.62 2.64
N PHE A 307 22.84 6.42 3.53
CA PHE A 307 23.47 7.69 3.16
C PHE A 307 24.87 7.43 2.60
N LYS A 308 25.10 7.90 1.39
CA LYS A 308 26.44 7.93 0.81
C LYS A 308 27.18 9.15 1.31
N THR A 309 28.49 9.03 1.51
CA THR A 309 29.33 10.15 1.92
C THR A 309 30.19 10.65 0.75
N ILE A 310 30.43 11.95 0.71
CA ILE A 310 31.31 12.60 -0.26
C ILE A 310 32.23 13.57 0.47
N SER A 311 33.51 13.65 0.04
CA SER A 311 34.43 14.62 0.62
C SER A 311 34.01 16.07 0.28
N LEU A 312 34.40 17.03 1.13
CA LEU A 312 34.15 18.44 0.84
C LEU A 312 34.81 18.90 -0.46
N ALA A 313 36.02 18.39 -0.76
CA ALA A 313 36.76 18.72 -1.98
C ALA A 313 36.02 18.21 -3.24
N ASP A 314 35.59 16.95 -3.24
CA ASP A 314 34.87 16.36 -4.37
C ASP A 314 33.51 17.04 -4.56
N PHE A 315 32.79 17.34 -3.46
CA PHE A 315 31.53 18.06 -3.53
C PHE A 315 31.70 19.47 -4.12
N THR A 316 32.74 20.21 -3.70
CA THR A 316 33.02 21.55 -4.22
C THR A 316 33.33 21.53 -5.72
N ALA A 317 34.08 20.52 -6.17
CA ALA A 317 34.37 20.32 -7.59
C ALA A 317 33.11 19.95 -8.40
N LEU A 318 32.22 19.17 -7.81
CA LEU A 318 31.00 18.69 -8.47
C LEU A 318 29.91 19.76 -8.55
N ARG A 319 29.79 20.63 -7.54
CA ARG A 319 28.70 21.58 -7.39
C ARG A 319 28.69 22.71 -8.43
N TYR A 320 29.79 23.06 -9.02
CA TYR A 320 30.07 24.15 -9.96
C TYR A 320 29.16 25.42 -9.86
N ASN A 321 27.88 25.38 -10.33
CA ASN A 321 26.93 26.50 -10.31
C ASN A 321 25.58 26.14 -9.67
N GLU A 322 25.43 24.96 -9.10
CA GLU A 322 24.15 24.58 -8.52
C GLU A 322 23.82 25.40 -7.27
N PRO A 323 22.60 25.97 -7.17
CA PRO A 323 22.23 26.80 -6.03
C PRO A 323 22.08 25.96 -4.76
N MET A 324 22.57 26.49 -3.63
CA MET A 324 22.31 25.93 -2.32
C MET A 324 20.94 26.39 -1.82
N HIS A 325 20.09 25.48 -1.38
CA HIS A 325 18.82 25.76 -0.73
C HIS A 325 18.93 25.50 0.77
N PHE A 326 18.12 26.22 1.54
CA PHE A 326 18.15 26.17 2.99
C PHE A 326 16.76 25.84 3.53
N TYR A 327 16.71 24.97 4.54
CA TYR A 327 15.47 24.48 5.15
C TYR A 327 15.51 24.75 6.64
N LEU A 328 14.51 25.45 7.15
CA LEU A 328 14.43 25.89 8.53
C LEU A 328 13.14 25.37 9.17
N ASP A 329 13.29 24.63 10.26
CA ASP A 329 12.22 24.36 11.23
C ASP A 329 12.41 25.23 12.46
N THR A 330 11.40 26.04 12.80
CA THR A 330 11.48 27.02 13.90
C THR A 330 10.86 26.47 15.17
N ALA A 331 11.63 26.47 16.26
CA ALA A 331 11.12 26.10 17.58
C ALA A 331 10.19 27.16 18.20
N TYR A 332 9.26 26.70 19.04
CA TYR A 332 8.35 27.56 19.80
C TYR A 332 9.02 28.02 21.09
N GLY A 333 9.68 29.20 21.06
CA GLY A 333 10.37 29.74 22.21
C GLY A 333 9.50 30.57 23.16
N LYS A 334 8.79 29.99 24.13
CA LYS A 334 8.51 30.63 25.41
C LYS A 334 9.31 29.91 26.48
N LYS A 335 10.35 30.55 26.99
CA LYS A 335 11.11 30.10 28.16
C LYS A 335 10.16 29.71 29.29
N LYS A 336 10.11 28.45 29.64
CA LYS A 336 9.75 28.02 31.00
C LYS A 336 11.04 27.78 31.77
N PRO A 337 11.14 28.19 33.06
CA PRO A 337 12.40 28.14 33.81
C PRO A 337 12.97 26.75 34.08
N THR A 338 12.30 25.68 33.62
CA THR A 338 12.59 24.27 33.98
C THR A 338 12.56 23.30 32.80
N SER A 339 12.53 23.76 31.53
CA SER A 339 12.57 22.85 30.37
C SER A 339 13.66 23.27 29.38
N ASP A 340 14.41 22.28 28.87
CA ASP A 340 15.22 22.44 27.67
C ASP A 340 14.33 22.98 26.55
N ASN A 341 14.66 24.19 26.04
CA ASN A 341 13.94 24.75 24.91
C ASN A 341 14.32 23.96 23.66
N ASP A 342 13.34 23.55 22.86
CA ASP A 342 13.59 22.93 21.58
C ASP A 342 14.39 23.88 20.69
N PRO A 343 15.46 23.42 20.04
CA PRO A 343 16.23 24.24 19.10
C PRO A 343 15.50 24.43 17.78
N SER A 344 15.88 25.43 17.01
CA SER A 344 15.53 25.50 15.59
C SER A 344 16.51 24.65 14.78
N GLY A 345 16.01 23.84 13.85
CA GLY A 345 16.85 23.08 12.93
C GLY A 345 17.06 23.83 11.60
N ILE A 346 18.31 23.89 11.11
CA ILE A 346 18.61 24.43 9.79
C ILE A 346 19.46 23.45 9.00
N LEU A 347 19.13 23.26 7.71
CA LEU A 347 19.83 22.40 6.77
C LEU A 347 20.16 23.16 5.49
N ALA A 348 21.40 23.04 5.01
CA ALA A 348 21.84 23.46 3.68
C ALA A 348 21.93 22.23 2.77
N ALA A 349 21.26 22.26 1.62
CA ALA A 349 21.25 21.16 0.67
C ALA A 349 21.13 21.68 -0.77
N CYS A 350 21.62 20.90 -1.74
CA CYS A 350 21.45 21.17 -3.16
C CYS A 350 21.20 19.89 -3.94
N ARG A 351 20.62 20.04 -5.15
CA ARG A 351 20.48 18.94 -6.11
C ARG A 351 21.55 19.09 -7.19
N ILE A 352 22.20 17.97 -7.54
CA ILE A 352 23.13 17.88 -8.67
C ILE A 352 22.71 16.67 -9.49
N GLY A 353 22.16 16.90 -10.66
CA GLY A 353 21.56 15.86 -11.48
C GLY A 353 20.43 15.15 -10.76
N LYS A 354 20.54 13.84 -10.57
CA LYS A 354 19.52 13.01 -9.88
C LYS A 354 19.79 12.81 -8.38
N ASN A 355 20.83 13.42 -7.83
CA ASN A 355 21.25 13.20 -6.45
C ASN A 355 21.08 14.46 -5.62
N ILE A 356 20.76 14.30 -4.35
CA ILE A 356 20.65 15.36 -3.36
C ILE A 356 21.87 15.32 -2.46
N TYR A 357 22.45 16.46 -2.18
CA TYR A 357 23.64 16.61 -1.35
C TYR A 357 23.31 17.47 -0.13
N LEU A 358 23.38 16.86 1.04
CA LEU A 358 23.24 17.54 2.33
C LEU A 358 24.61 18.11 2.69
N TYR A 359 24.70 19.43 2.77
CA TYR A 359 25.97 20.11 2.93
C TYR A 359 26.31 20.43 4.37
N ASN A 360 25.34 20.91 5.14
CA ASN A 360 25.49 21.24 6.56
C ASN A 360 24.13 21.21 7.26
N ALA A 361 24.09 20.66 8.47
CA ALA A 361 22.92 20.76 9.36
C ALA A 361 23.35 21.27 10.74
N GLN A 362 22.54 22.14 11.34
CA GLN A 362 22.83 22.73 12.64
C GLN A 362 21.56 22.94 13.46
N ARG A 363 21.64 22.67 14.78
CA ARG A 363 20.65 23.12 15.77
C ARG A 363 21.02 24.50 16.28
N VAL A 364 20.04 25.37 16.42
CA VAL A 364 20.24 26.77 16.78
C VAL A 364 19.30 27.17 17.93
N TRP A 365 19.88 27.50 19.08
CA TRP A 365 19.17 27.99 20.28
C TRP A 365 19.19 29.53 20.29
N LYS A 366 18.38 30.15 19.42
CA LYS A 366 18.30 31.60 19.31
C LYS A 366 16.85 32.08 19.38
N GLU A 367 16.64 33.17 20.11
CA GLU A 367 15.35 33.87 20.10
C GLU A 367 15.18 34.62 18.76
N MET A 368 13.94 35.02 18.43
CA MET A 368 13.57 35.56 17.13
C MET A 368 14.50 36.66 16.60
N PRO A 369 14.86 37.75 17.34
CA PRO A 369 15.72 38.78 16.79
C PRO A 369 17.12 38.30 16.42
N ASP A 370 17.66 37.35 17.21
CA ASP A 370 19.01 36.81 16.98
C ASP A 370 19.01 35.77 15.88
N LEU A 371 17.91 35.00 15.74
CA LEU A 371 17.72 34.06 14.64
C LEU A 371 17.67 34.81 13.30
N LEU A 372 16.93 35.92 13.23
CA LEU A 372 16.83 36.73 12.02
C LEU A 372 18.20 37.32 11.57
N ARG A 373 19.07 37.66 12.52
CA ARG A 373 20.44 38.12 12.21
C ARG A 373 21.35 36.95 11.79
N PHE A 374 21.17 35.79 12.41
CA PHE A 374 21.98 34.60 12.17
C PHE A 374 21.75 34.01 10.77
N LEU A 375 20.49 33.98 10.28
CA LEU A 375 20.15 33.31 9.03
C LEU A 375 20.89 33.85 7.81
N PRO A 376 20.99 35.16 7.54
CA PRO A 376 21.76 35.67 6.42
C PRO A 376 23.25 35.30 6.49
N ASP A 377 23.85 35.37 7.68
CA ASP A 377 25.25 35.04 7.89
C ASP A 377 25.49 33.56 7.66
N TYR A 378 24.62 32.69 8.19
CA TYR A 378 24.69 31.24 7.97
C TYR A 378 24.56 30.90 6.48
N MET A 379 23.59 31.45 5.78
CA MET A 379 23.39 31.22 4.36
C MET A 379 24.61 31.65 3.53
N SER A 380 25.13 32.82 3.81
CA SER A 380 26.33 33.34 3.15
C SER A 380 27.56 32.44 3.38
N ALA A 381 27.79 32.01 4.62
CA ALA A 381 28.88 31.09 4.99
C ALA A 381 28.78 29.72 4.31
N HIS A 382 27.56 29.28 3.98
CA HIS A 382 27.31 27.97 3.35
C HIS A 382 26.99 28.06 1.85
N GLY A 383 27.43 29.15 1.20
CA GLY A 383 27.47 29.25 -0.26
C GLY A 383 26.12 29.60 -0.89
N ALA A 384 25.34 30.47 -0.23
CA ALA A 384 24.14 31.04 -0.82
C ALA A 384 24.49 31.92 -2.04
N THR A 385 23.64 31.86 -3.06
CA THR A 385 23.68 32.68 -4.28
C THR A 385 22.38 33.46 -4.40
N SER A 386 22.24 34.31 -5.42
CA SER A 386 20.97 35.00 -5.73
C SER A 386 19.81 34.07 -6.04
N GLU A 387 20.10 32.84 -6.44
CA GLU A 387 19.11 31.80 -6.75
C GLU A 387 18.74 30.93 -5.55
N SER A 388 19.47 31.07 -4.45
CA SER A 388 19.23 30.29 -3.22
C SER A 388 17.89 30.68 -2.59
N LYS A 389 17.20 29.67 -2.08
CA LYS A 389 15.91 29.82 -1.39
C LYS A 389 16.05 29.39 0.06
N LEU A 390 15.42 30.11 0.97
CA LEU A 390 15.23 29.73 2.36
C LEU A 390 13.79 29.24 2.53
N HIS A 391 13.61 27.95 2.75
CA HIS A 391 12.32 27.34 3.02
C HIS A 391 12.06 27.32 4.51
N VAL A 392 10.92 27.86 4.96
CA VAL A 392 10.56 27.98 6.38
C VAL A 392 9.25 27.26 6.63
N GLU A 393 9.21 26.42 7.67
CA GLU A 393 7.96 25.80 8.10
C GLU A 393 7.03 26.85 8.75
N PRO A 394 5.75 26.95 8.31
CA PRO A 394 4.84 28.01 8.76
C PRO A 394 4.25 27.80 10.16
N LYS A 395 4.57 26.68 10.84
CA LYS A 395 4.09 26.41 12.20
C LYS A 395 4.73 27.36 13.22
N ALA A 396 4.00 27.62 14.29
CA ALA A 396 4.45 28.43 15.42
C ALA A 396 4.94 29.83 14.99
N ASN A 397 6.24 30.08 15.13
CA ASN A 397 6.86 31.39 14.80
C ASN A 397 7.25 31.50 13.32
N GLY A 398 7.16 30.43 12.52
CA GLY A 398 7.62 30.39 11.12
C GLY A 398 6.97 31.47 10.24
N GLU A 399 5.69 31.77 10.44
CA GLU A 399 4.97 32.82 9.72
C GLU A 399 5.59 34.20 9.98
N SER A 400 5.88 34.50 11.25
CA SER A 400 6.54 35.77 11.65
C SER A 400 7.96 35.87 11.11
N VAL A 401 8.71 34.74 11.08
CA VAL A 401 10.05 34.67 10.48
C VAL A 401 9.99 34.99 8.99
N VAL A 402 9.08 34.38 8.25
CA VAL A 402 8.91 34.62 6.81
C VAL A 402 8.61 36.08 6.54
N GLN A 403 7.65 36.67 7.28
CA GLN A 403 7.26 38.05 7.09
C GLN A 403 8.42 39.02 7.40
N MET A 404 9.06 38.86 8.56
CA MET A 404 10.15 39.73 8.98
C MET A 404 11.38 39.63 8.07
N LEU A 405 11.78 38.40 7.65
CA LEU A 405 12.91 38.25 6.72
C LEU A 405 12.66 38.89 5.37
N ARG A 406 11.43 38.85 4.86
CA ARG A 406 11.06 39.54 3.61
C ARG A 406 11.13 41.06 3.73
N GLU A 407 10.90 41.60 4.93
CA GLU A 407 10.95 43.05 5.18
C GLU A 407 12.38 43.57 5.41
N ILE A 408 13.24 42.78 6.08
CA ILE A 408 14.56 43.22 6.53
C ILE A 408 15.73 42.70 5.72
N SER A 409 15.51 41.76 4.81
CA SER A 409 16.58 41.12 4.03
C SER A 409 16.23 40.99 2.55
N THR A 410 17.25 40.79 1.71
CA THR A 410 17.10 40.48 0.28
C THR A 410 17.01 38.98 0.00
N LEU A 411 16.82 38.17 1.05
CA LEU A 411 16.75 36.72 0.93
C LEU A 411 15.46 36.26 0.20
N ASN A 412 15.60 35.26 -0.67
CA ASN A 412 14.45 34.64 -1.30
C ASN A 412 13.81 33.62 -0.32
N VAL A 413 12.89 34.15 0.52
CA VAL A 413 12.23 33.35 1.55
C VAL A 413 10.94 32.73 1.02
N LYS A 414 10.86 31.39 1.05
CA LYS A 414 9.69 30.62 0.69
C LYS A 414 9.06 29.95 1.91
N ARG A 415 7.75 29.90 1.89
CA ARG A 415 6.96 29.16 2.87
C ARG A 415 6.81 27.72 2.40
N THR A 416 7.13 26.74 3.23
CA THR A 416 6.77 25.33 2.95
C THR A 416 5.26 25.12 3.15
N PRO A 417 4.64 24.16 2.47
CA PRO A 417 3.26 23.75 2.78
C PRO A 417 3.14 23.35 4.26
N THR A 418 2.01 23.69 4.88
CA THR A 418 1.75 23.25 6.25
C THR A 418 1.55 21.74 6.25
N PRO A 419 2.36 20.96 6.98
CA PRO A 419 2.24 19.50 6.98
C PRO A 419 0.95 19.08 7.67
N THR A 420 0.22 18.18 7.02
CA THR A 420 -0.96 17.50 7.57
C THR A 420 -0.59 16.17 8.22
N ASP A 421 0.56 15.60 7.83
CA ASP A 421 1.02 14.28 8.23
C ASP A 421 1.98 14.33 9.42
N SER A 422 2.10 13.19 10.14
CA SER A 422 3.07 13.03 11.21
C SER A 422 4.51 13.09 10.68
N LYS A 423 5.48 13.48 11.54
CA LYS A 423 6.91 13.45 11.20
C LYS A 423 7.36 12.07 10.71
N GLU A 424 6.85 11.02 11.34
CA GLU A 424 7.09 9.64 10.95
C GLU A 424 6.62 9.36 9.51
N THR A 425 5.40 9.76 9.16
CA THR A 425 4.85 9.60 7.81
C THR A 425 5.70 10.36 6.79
N ARG A 426 6.10 11.59 7.08
CA ARG A 426 6.94 12.42 6.19
C ARG A 426 8.33 11.82 5.97
N LEU A 427 8.97 11.30 7.01
CA LEU A 427 10.26 10.62 6.88
C LEU A 427 10.12 9.32 6.07
N ARG A 428 9.02 8.59 6.24
CA ARG A 428 8.71 7.38 5.45
C ARG A 428 8.51 7.67 3.96
N VAL A 429 7.92 8.81 3.61
CA VAL A 429 7.75 9.22 2.21
C VAL A 429 9.09 9.43 1.50
N VAL A 430 10.08 9.99 2.19
CA VAL A 430 11.41 10.27 1.59
C VAL A 430 12.40 9.11 1.76
N SER A 431 12.13 8.16 2.65
CA SER A 431 13.04 7.04 2.94
C SER A 431 13.42 6.18 1.72
N PRO A 432 12.55 5.90 0.72
CA PRO A 432 12.96 5.14 -0.45
C PRO A 432 14.06 5.81 -1.28
N ARG A 433 14.05 7.15 -1.32
CA ARG A 433 15.07 7.94 -2.04
C ARG A 433 16.43 7.86 -1.35
N ILE A 434 16.40 7.82 -0.01
CA ILE A 434 17.61 7.65 0.81
C ILE A 434 18.14 6.22 0.64
N GLU A 435 17.27 5.22 0.73
CA GLU A 435 17.60 3.80 0.56
C GLU A 435 18.21 3.50 -0.82
N CYS A 436 17.70 4.13 -1.88
CA CYS A 436 18.27 4.02 -3.23
C CYS A 436 19.67 4.68 -3.38
N GLY A 437 20.21 5.27 -2.30
CA GLY A 437 21.52 5.94 -2.32
C GLY A 437 21.53 7.21 -3.18
N ARG A 438 20.39 7.93 -3.25
CA ARG A 438 20.26 9.20 -3.95
C ARG A 438 20.56 10.42 -3.06
N VAL A 439 20.73 10.21 -1.76
CA VAL A 439 21.02 11.25 -0.79
C VAL A 439 22.45 11.08 -0.30
N TYR A 440 23.26 12.09 -0.50
CA TYR A 440 24.66 12.17 -0.10
C TYR A 440 24.84 13.12 1.07
N ILE A 441 25.74 12.78 1.97
CA ILE A 441 26.18 13.65 3.07
C ILE A 441 27.59 14.13 2.78
N VAL A 442 27.78 15.45 2.75
CA VAL A 442 29.11 16.05 2.66
C VAL A 442 29.80 15.90 4.01
N GLN A 443 31.05 15.37 4.00
CA GLN A 443 31.80 15.12 5.22
C GLN A 443 32.03 16.38 6.04
N GLY A 444 31.66 16.34 7.31
CA GLY A 444 31.77 17.45 8.26
C GLY A 444 31.52 17.00 9.70
N SER A 445 31.83 17.85 10.67
CA SER A 445 31.64 17.56 12.10
C SER A 445 30.18 17.41 12.53
N TRP A 446 29.24 17.82 11.70
CA TRP A 446 27.81 17.76 11.93
C TRP A 446 27.16 16.40 11.60
N ASN A 447 27.91 15.53 10.90
CA ASN A 447 27.35 14.30 10.33
C ASN A 447 26.83 13.31 11.39
N ASP A 448 27.60 13.10 12.46
CA ASP A 448 27.19 12.12 13.49
C ASP A 448 25.96 12.57 14.24
N ASP A 449 25.89 13.84 14.64
CA ASP A 449 24.73 14.40 15.33
C ASP A 449 23.44 14.33 14.48
N PHE A 450 23.55 14.66 13.20
CA PHE A 450 22.47 14.56 12.23
C PHE A 450 22.02 13.10 12.01
N LEU A 451 22.96 12.21 11.76
CA LEU A 451 22.67 10.81 11.49
C LEU A 451 22.14 10.08 12.72
N ASP A 452 22.61 10.42 13.91
CA ASP A 452 22.11 9.82 15.16
C ASP A 452 20.64 10.18 15.38
N GLU A 453 20.23 11.44 15.17
CA GLU A 453 18.83 11.83 15.27
C GLU A 453 17.97 11.17 14.19
N VAL A 454 18.33 11.36 12.92
CA VAL A 454 17.52 10.91 11.79
C VAL A 454 17.39 9.38 11.77
N CYS A 455 18.49 8.66 12.03
CA CYS A 455 18.48 7.21 12.06
C CYS A 455 17.94 6.63 13.38
N GLY A 456 17.96 7.38 14.47
CA GLY A 456 17.41 6.97 15.77
C GLY A 456 15.92 7.29 15.96
N PHE A 457 15.35 8.13 15.08
CA PHE A 457 13.94 8.52 15.15
C PHE A 457 13.01 7.29 14.99
N PRO A 458 11.90 7.15 15.78
CA PRO A 458 11.33 8.16 16.70
C PRO A 458 11.83 8.09 18.16
N ALA A 459 12.84 7.28 18.47
CA ALA A 459 13.30 7.05 19.86
C ALA A 459 14.24 8.14 20.40
N MET A 460 14.59 9.14 19.57
CA MET A 460 15.50 10.22 19.96
C MET A 460 14.78 11.37 20.67
N PRO A 461 15.47 12.12 21.57
CA PRO A 461 14.88 13.26 22.28
C PRO A 461 14.63 14.47 21.38
N HIS A 462 15.31 14.56 20.24
CA HIS A 462 15.21 15.61 19.24
C HIS A 462 14.74 15.06 17.91
N ASP A 463 13.98 15.87 17.13
CA ASP A 463 13.40 15.48 15.86
C ASP A 463 13.35 16.63 14.82
N GLU A 464 14.13 17.70 15.04
CA GLU A 464 14.19 18.88 14.16
C GLU A 464 14.87 18.54 12.83
N PHE A 465 15.91 17.71 12.85
CA PHE A 465 16.62 17.27 11.63
C PHE A 465 15.74 16.33 10.77
N VAL A 466 14.83 15.61 11.38
CA VAL A 466 13.88 14.74 10.67
C VAL A 466 12.96 15.57 9.77
N ASP A 467 12.44 16.70 10.29
CA ASP A 467 11.56 17.58 9.54
C ASP A 467 12.25 18.26 8.38
N ILE A 468 13.42 18.88 8.63
CA ILE A 468 14.16 19.59 7.58
C ILE A 468 14.72 18.64 6.51
N LEU A 469 15.07 17.40 6.86
CA LEU A 469 15.42 16.36 5.88
C LEU A 469 14.24 16.02 4.98
N GLY A 470 13.06 15.80 5.59
CA GLY A 470 11.84 15.55 4.85
C GLY A 470 11.51 16.62 3.83
N TYR A 471 11.59 17.91 4.25
CA TYR A 471 11.38 19.05 3.36
C TYR A 471 12.42 19.13 2.25
N ALA A 472 13.71 19.01 2.59
CA ALA A 472 14.79 19.12 1.63
C ALA A 472 14.73 18.03 0.54
N VAL A 473 14.51 16.78 0.94
CA VAL A 473 14.45 15.68 -0.01
C VAL A 473 13.22 15.78 -0.90
N ASN A 474 12.07 16.20 -0.34
CA ASN A 474 10.86 16.35 -1.13
C ASN A 474 10.95 17.51 -2.13
N ASP A 475 11.32 18.71 -1.66
CA ASP A 475 11.40 19.92 -2.48
C ASP A 475 12.44 19.80 -3.61
N LEU A 476 13.64 19.29 -3.31
CA LEU A 476 14.71 19.14 -4.30
C LEU A 476 14.46 18.02 -5.32
N TYR A 477 13.47 17.19 -5.10
CA TYR A 477 13.10 16.09 -6.03
C TYR A 477 11.96 16.47 -6.95
N ASP A 478 11.04 17.36 -6.52
CA ASP A 478 9.82 17.69 -7.26
C ASP A 478 10.06 18.63 -8.46
N ASP A 479 11.26 19.18 -8.61
CA ASP A 479 11.50 20.20 -9.64
C ASP A 479 11.59 19.70 -11.11
N ASP A 480 11.62 18.36 -11.42
CA ASP A 480 11.73 17.93 -12.83
C ASP A 480 11.21 16.52 -13.20
N ASP A 481 10.77 15.73 -12.27
CA ASP A 481 10.12 14.45 -12.61
C ASP A 481 8.69 14.48 -12.08
N ASP A 482 7.73 14.76 -12.95
CA ASP A 482 6.29 14.51 -12.78
C ASP A 482 6.05 13.04 -12.38
N ILE A 483 6.41 12.69 -11.16
CA ILE A 483 5.87 11.52 -10.50
C ILE A 483 4.57 11.98 -9.87
N ASP A 484 3.54 12.05 -10.70
CA ASP A 484 2.17 12.22 -10.28
C ASP A 484 1.78 11.05 -9.35
N TYR A 485 1.99 11.28 -8.04
CA TYR A 485 1.59 10.33 -6.99
C TYR A 485 0.07 10.08 -7.01
N ASP A 486 -0.72 11.03 -7.48
CA ASP A 486 -2.16 10.87 -7.74
C ASP A 486 -2.42 9.91 -8.90
N ASN A 487 -1.59 9.93 -9.96
CA ASN A 487 -1.64 8.97 -11.04
C ASN A 487 -1.00 7.61 -10.67
N LEU A 488 -0.01 7.58 -9.77
CA LEU A 488 0.50 6.32 -9.23
C LEU A 488 -0.54 5.63 -8.35
N SER A 489 -1.25 6.37 -7.52
CA SER A 489 -2.38 5.83 -6.76
C SER A 489 -3.52 5.44 -7.69
N LYS A 490 -3.88 6.25 -8.69
CA LYS A 490 -4.91 5.94 -9.69
C LYS A 490 -4.48 4.81 -10.63
N SER A 491 -3.21 4.74 -11.07
CA SER A 491 -2.71 3.64 -11.91
C SER A 491 -2.45 2.35 -11.12
N MET A 492 -2.12 2.44 -9.82
CA MET A 492 -2.05 1.28 -8.93
C MET A 492 -3.42 0.70 -8.60
N PHE A 493 -4.48 1.52 -8.65
CA PHE A 493 -5.82 1.10 -8.20
C PHE A 493 -6.85 1.05 -9.33
N GLY A 494 -6.48 1.38 -10.59
CA GLY A 494 -7.35 1.20 -11.77
C GLY A 494 -8.67 1.98 -11.69
N LEU A 495 -8.62 3.28 -11.32
CA LEU A 495 -9.72 4.22 -11.43
C LEU A 495 -9.66 4.96 -12.75
#